data_f98f111aad296e5c5b09b65af4dcea37
#
_entry.id   f98f111aad296e5c5b09b65af4dcea37
#
_cell.length_a   1.000
_cell.length_b   1.000
_cell.length_c   1.000
_cell.angle_alpha   90.00
_cell.angle_beta   90.00
_cell.angle_gamma   90.00
#
_symmetry.space_group_name_H-M   'P 1'
#
loop_
_entity.id
_entity.type
_entity.pdbx_description
1 polymer ?
#
loop_
_entity_poly.entity_id
_entity_poly.type
_entity_poly.pdbx_seq_one_letter_code
_entity_poly.pdbx_strand_id
1 'polypeptide(L)'
;GDYLESVGVSSYIINAGGNVKVGKNHNKKSYTVGITDPDNTNDIFTKVNINNLSVVTSGNYQRYCIKDDINYNHIIDPNTKMPSIYNKSVTVISNNSTIADIYSTYLYLLPYEEGLDIVNNTDNIEAIWYVDKDNIIKSDGFNYE
;
A
#
# COMPACT_ATOMS: atom_id res chain seq x y z
N GLY A 1 6.20 -13.83 -9.09
CA GLY A 1 6.88 -13.12 -10.16
C GLY A 1 8.04 -13.93 -10.70
N ASP A 2 9.02 -14.20 -9.88
CA ASP A 2 10.30 -14.83 -10.25
C ASP A 2 10.15 -16.14 -11.03
N TYR A 3 9.21 -17.00 -10.62
CA TYR A 3 8.90 -18.22 -11.37
C TYR A 3 8.37 -17.92 -12.78
N LEU A 4 7.47 -16.95 -12.92
CA LEU A 4 6.95 -16.57 -14.24
C LEU A 4 8.06 -16.04 -15.14
N GLU A 5 8.94 -15.20 -14.60
CA GLU A 5 10.09 -14.67 -15.31
C GLU A 5 11.09 -15.77 -15.69
N SER A 6 11.32 -16.75 -14.81
CA SER A 6 12.22 -17.89 -15.11
C SER A 6 11.74 -18.78 -16.24
N VAL A 7 10.43 -18.82 -16.53
CA VAL A 7 9.83 -19.55 -17.65
C VAL A 7 9.51 -18.64 -18.85
N GLY A 8 10.03 -17.41 -18.86
CA GLY A 8 9.92 -16.47 -20.00
C GLY A 8 8.65 -15.61 -20.00
N VAL A 9 7.82 -15.66 -18.95
CA VAL A 9 6.63 -14.82 -18.81
C VAL A 9 6.98 -13.57 -18.03
N SER A 10 7.25 -12.46 -18.71
CA SER A 10 7.63 -11.20 -18.07
C SER A 10 6.49 -10.18 -17.96
N SER A 11 5.39 -10.37 -18.72
CA SER A 11 4.22 -9.48 -18.72
C SER A 11 3.09 -10.14 -17.93
N TYR A 12 2.88 -9.69 -16.70
CA TYR A 12 1.89 -10.31 -15.80
C TYR A 12 1.37 -9.31 -14.75
N ILE A 13 0.22 -9.63 -14.18
CA ILE A 13 -0.31 -9.03 -12.94
C ILE A 13 -0.64 -10.17 -11.99
N ILE A 14 -0.11 -10.11 -10.78
CA ILE A 14 -0.47 -11.00 -9.67
C ILE A 14 -1.17 -10.15 -8.62
N ASN A 15 -2.38 -10.53 -8.23
CA ASN A 15 -3.10 -9.92 -7.12
C ASN A 15 -3.34 -10.99 -6.05
N ALA A 16 -2.75 -10.81 -4.89
CA ALA A 16 -2.84 -11.70 -3.74
C ALA A 16 -3.50 -10.97 -2.55
N GLY A 17 -4.79 -10.59 -2.73
CA GLY A 17 -5.56 -9.99 -1.64
C GLY A 17 -5.08 -8.61 -1.18
N GLY A 18 -4.80 -7.71 -2.13
CA GLY A 18 -4.31 -6.35 -1.83
C GLY A 18 -2.79 -6.18 -1.99
N ASN A 19 -2.05 -7.30 -2.12
CA ASN A 19 -0.66 -7.27 -2.56
C ASN A 19 -0.63 -7.50 -4.07
N VAL A 20 -0.39 -6.44 -4.84
CA VAL A 20 -0.39 -6.45 -6.30
C VAL A 20 1.04 -6.33 -6.82
N LYS A 21 1.52 -7.35 -7.52
CA LYS A 21 2.79 -7.33 -8.26
C LYS A 21 2.52 -7.27 -9.76
N VAL A 22 3.15 -6.34 -10.46
CA VAL A 22 3.15 -6.32 -11.93
C VAL A 22 4.54 -6.60 -12.47
N GLY A 23 4.62 -7.34 -13.56
CA GLY A 23 5.82 -7.53 -14.34
C GLY A 23 6.06 -6.38 -15.34
N LYS A 24 6.91 -6.63 -16.34
CA LYS A 24 7.17 -5.66 -17.43
C LYS A 24 5.99 -5.61 -18.38
N ASN A 25 5.51 -4.41 -18.72
CA ASN A 25 4.51 -4.25 -19.77
C ASN A 25 5.20 -3.96 -21.11
N HIS A 26 5.22 -4.95 -22.00
CA HIS A 26 5.86 -4.81 -23.32
C HIS A 26 5.02 -4.01 -24.33
N ASN A 27 3.70 -3.93 -24.13
CA ASN A 27 2.78 -3.27 -25.06
C ASN A 27 2.47 -1.83 -24.67
N LYS A 28 2.67 -1.47 -23.38
CA LYS A 28 2.42 -0.14 -22.82
C LYS A 28 3.58 0.25 -21.90
N LYS A 29 3.68 1.54 -21.58
CA LYS A 29 4.73 2.02 -20.67
C LYS A 29 4.53 1.52 -19.22
N SER A 30 3.29 1.27 -18.79
CA SER A 30 2.94 0.91 -17.42
C SER A 30 1.62 0.13 -17.32
N TYR A 31 1.39 -0.43 -16.16
CA TYR A 31 0.07 -0.89 -15.70
C TYR A 31 -0.53 0.18 -14.80
N THR A 32 -1.84 0.40 -14.91
CA THR A 32 -2.58 1.28 -13.99
C THR A 32 -3.21 0.42 -12.89
N VAL A 33 -2.88 0.71 -11.65
CA VAL A 33 -3.43 0.05 -10.45
C VAL A 33 -4.22 1.08 -9.64
N GLY A 34 -5.49 0.77 -9.34
CA GLY A 34 -6.33 1.58 -8.46
C GLY A 34 -6.02 1.30 -6.99
N ILE A 35 -5.95 2.35 -6.18
CA ILE A 35 -5.85 2.25 -4.72
C ILE A 35 -7.25 2.50 -4.15
N THR A 36 -7.76 1.52 -3.41
CA THR A 36 -9.12 1.53 -2.84
C THR A 36 -9.31 2.69 -1.87
N ASP A 37 -10.45 3.37 -1.98
CA ASP A 37 -10.86 4.38 -1.01
C ASP A 37 -11.26 3.69 0.31
N PRO A 38 -10.57 3.97 1.44
CA PRO A 38 -10.90 3.35 2.71
C PRO A 38 -12.25 3.80 3.29
N ASP A 39 -12.80 4.92 2.84
CA ASP A 39 -14.11 5.41 3.26
C ASP A 39 -15.26 4.85 2.40
N ASN A 40 -14.96 4.45 1.15
CA ASN A 40 -15.91 3.75 0.27
C ASN A 40 -15.18 2.67 -0.54
N THR A 41 -15.16 1.45 -0.05
CA THR A 41 -14.40 0.33 -0.64
C THR A 41 -14.86 -0.10 -2.04
N ASN A 42 -15.96 0.44 -2.56
CA ASN A 42 -16.39 0.26 -3.94
C ASN A 42 -15.73 1.24 -4.91
N ASP A 43 -15.06 2.27 -4.39
CA ASP A 43 -14.39 3.31 -5.14
C ASP A 43 -12.86 3.22 -5.01
N ILE A 44 -12.18 3.98 -5.83
CA ILE A 44 -10.74 4.20 -5.76
C ILE A 44 -10.50 5.71 -5.52
N PHE A 45 -9.61 6.05 -4.57
CA PHE A 45 -9.28 7.45 -4.33
C PHE A 45 -8.15 7.95 -5.23
N THR A 46 -7.27 7.05 -5.68
CA THR A 46 -6.22 7.39 -6.65
C THR A 46 -5.78 6.20 -7.49
N LYS A 47 -5.05 6.47 -8.58
CA LYS A 47 -4.48 5.47 -9.48
C LYS A 47 -2.98 5.66 -9.55
N VAL A 48 -2.24 4.56 -9.62
CA VAL A 48 -0.79 4.57 -9.81
C VAL A 48 -0.42 3.84 -11.09
N ASN A 49 0.54 4.41 -11.82
CA ASN A 49 1.06 3.86 -13.06
C ASN A 49 2.43 3.23 -12.79
N ILE A 50 2.51 1.91 -12.79
CA ILE A 50 3.70 1.16 -12.39
C ILE A 50 4.14 0.16 -13.46
N ASN A 51 5.43 -0.16 -13.46
CA ASN A 51 6.04 -1.15 -14.34
C ASN A 51 7.12 -1.91 -13.58
N ASN A 52 7.02 -3.23 -13.52
CA ASN A 52 7.90 -4.11 -12.76
C ASN A 52 8.02 -3.75 -11.26
N LEU A 53 6.91 -3.35 -10.67
CA LEU A 53 6.80 -2.95 -9.26
C LEU A 53 5.66 -3.67 -8.55
N SER A 54 5.61 -3.53 -7.25
CA SER A 54 4.53 -3.99 -6.38
C SER A 54 3.83 -2.81 -5.74
N VAL A 55 2.52 -2.92 -5.54
CA VAL A 55 1.68 -2.00 -4.79
C VAL A 55 0.99 -2.80 -3.70
N VAL A 56 1.22 -2.46 -2.45
CA VAL A 56 0.66 -3.17 -1.30
C VAL A 56 0.02 -2.19 -0.34
N THR A 57 -1.20 -2.49 0.08
CA THR A 57 -1.98 -1.62 0.97
C THR A 57 -2.34 -2.34 2.26
N SER A 58 -2.03 -1.72 3.38
CA SER A 58 -2.58 -2.04 4.70
C SER A 58 -3.66 -1.03 5.08
N GLY A 59 -4.81 -1.48 5.60
CA GLY A 59 -5.92 -0.58 5.91
C GLY A 59 -6.91 -1.16 6.91
N ASN A 60 -7.66 -0.26 7.58
CA ASN A 60 -8.62 -0.59 8.62
C ASN A 60 -9.93 -1.19 8.10
N TYR A 61 -10.17 -1.14 6.80
CA TYR A 61 -11.40 -1.58 6.14
C TYR A 61 -11.37 -3.05 5.68
N GLN A 62 -10.20 -3.69 5.69
CA GLN A 62 -10.05 -5.07 5.18
C GLN A 62 -10.62 -6.11 6.15
N ARG A 63 -10.29 -5.99 7.43
CA ARG A 63 -10.77 -6.89 8.49
C ARG A 63 -10.94 -6.08 9.78
N TYR A 64 -12.18 -5.97 10.25
CA TYR A 64 -12.50 -5.20 11.45
C TYR A 64 -13.77 -5.72 12.12
N CYS A 65 -13.99 -5.32 13.37
CA CYS A 65 -15.28 -5.39 14.03
C CYS A 65 -15.65 -4.01 14.60
N ILE A 66 -16.94 -3.72 14.63
CA ILE A 66 -17.46 -2.49 15.25
C ILE A 66 -18.06 -2.86 16.59
N LYS A 67 -17.63 -2.18 17.65
CA LYS A 67 -18.18 -2.29 18.99
C LYS A 67 -18.24 -0.89 19.61
N ASP A 68 -19.40 -0.52 20.14
CA ASP A 68 -19.64 0.80 20.75
C ASP A 68 -19.23 1.97 19.82
N ASP A 69 -19.56 1.85 18.52
CA ASP A 69 -19.23 2.77 17.43
C ASP A 69 -17.71 2.93 17.16
N ILE A 70 -16.86 2.08 17.73
CA ILE A 70 -15.42 2.06 17.51
C ILE A 70 -15.07 0.94 16.53
N ASN A 71 -14.27 1.29 15.52
CA ASN A 71 -13.71 0.32 14.56
C ASN A 71 -12.45 -0.31 15.14
N TYR A 72 -12.53 -1.60 15.45
CA TYR A 72 -11.40 -2.43 15.89
C TYR A 72 -10.86 -3.21 14.70
N ASN A 73 -9.88 -2.66 14.02
CA ASN A 73 -9.22 -3.33 12.90
C ASN A 73 -8.19 -4.38 13.40
N HIS A 74 -7.75 -5.24 12.49
CA HIS A 74 -6.88 -6.39 12.78
C HIS A 74 -5.40 -6.04 12.97
N ILE A 75 -4.99 -4.79 12.71
CA ILE A 75 -3.59 -4.36 12.81
C ILE A 75 -3.38 -3.76 14.20
N ILE A 76 -2.81 -4.58 15.08
CA ILE A 76 -2.62 -4.27 16.50
C ILE A 76 -1.23 -3.69 16.71
N ASP A 77 -1.17 -2.52 17.33
CA ASP A 77 0.08 -1.93 17.81
C ASP A 77 0.61 -2.75 19.00
N PRO A 78 1.83 -3.31 18.90
CA PRO A 78 2.41 -4.14 19.95
C PRO A 78 2.67 -3.40 21.26
N ASN A 79 2.82 -2.07 21.23
CA ASN A 79 3.08 -1.25 22.41
C ASN A 79 1.79 -0.96 23.19
N THR A 80 0.75 -0.52 22.49
CA THR A 80 -0.54 -0.19 23.10
C THR A 80 -1.45 -1.41 23.28
N LYS A 81 -1.20 -2.49 22.51
CA LYS A 81 -2.04 -3.70 22.39
C LYS A 81 -3.47 -3.40 21.90
N MET A 82 -3.62 -2.28 21.22
CA MET A 82 -4.88 -1.81 20.63
C MET A 82 -4.71 -1.65 19.12
N PRO A 83 -5.79 -1.65 18.34
CA PRO A 83 -5.74 -1.31 16.93
C PRO A 83 -5.12 0.07 16.70
N SER A 84 -4.26 0.19 15.69
CA SER A 84 -3.73 1.49 15.29
C SER A 84 -4.83 2.40 14.77
N ILE A 85 -4.72 3.70 15.09
CA ILE A 85 -5.70 4.75 14.75
C ILE A 85 -5.10 5.90 13.95
N TYR A 86 -3.81 5.84 13.60
CA TYR A 86 -3.11 6.96 12.96
C TYR A 86 -3.55 7.17 11.50
N ASN A 87 -3.78 6.08 10.78
CA ASN A 87 -4.08 6.10 9.35
C ASN A 87 -5.29 5.22 9.04
N LYS A 88 -6.08 5.54 8.02
CA LYS A 88 -7.11 4.64 7.49
C LYS A 88 -6.51 3.60 6.54
N SER A 89 -5.54 4.02 5.71
CA SER A 89 -4.74 3.11 4.89
C SER A 89 -3.36 3.68 4.58
N VAL A 90 -2.41 2.78 4.33
CA VAL A 90 -1.08 3.10 3.83
C VAL A 90 -0.77 2.16 2.67
N THR A 91 -0.41 2.73 1.53
CA THR A 91 0.00 1.98 0.34
C THR A 91 1.47 2.21 0.09
N VAL A 92 2.22 1.13 -0.07
CA VAL A 92 3.65 1.15 -0.38
C VAL A 92 3.89 0.62 -1.78
N ILE A 93 4.76 1.30 -2.53
CA ILE A 93 5.26 0.89 -3.84
C ILE A 93 6.73 0.52 -3.70
N SER A 94 7.10 -0.66 -4.20
CA SER A 94 8.48 -1.16 -4.18
C SER A 94 8.73 -2.14 -5.32
N ASN A 95 9.99 -2.34 -5.66
CA ASN A 95 10.39 -3.41 -6.57
C ASN A 95 10.29 -4.82 -5.92
N ASN A 96 10.22 -4.88 -4.59
CA ASN A 96 10.11 -6.11 -3.81
C ASN A 96 8.76 -6.17 -3.07
N SER A 97 7.93 -7.14 -3.42
CA SER A 97 6.59 -7.33 -2.86
C SER A 97 6.59 -7.62 -1.35
N THR A 98 7.59 -8.38 -0.86
CA THR A 98 7.74 -8.68 0.57
C THR A 98 8.09 -7.42 1.36
N ILE A 99 8.99 -6.60 0.84
CA ILE A 99 9.35 -5.32 1.46
C ILE A 99 8.15 -4.38 1.49
N ALA A 100 7.42 -4.28 0.37
CA ALA A 100 6.21 -3.45 0.31
C ALA A 100 5.16 -3.89 1.35
N ASP A 101 4.98 -5.20 1.55
CA ASP A 101 4.02 -5.77 2.51
C ASP A 101 4.42 -5.47 3.97
N ILE A 102 5.68 -5.68 4.30
CA ILE A 102 6.23 -5.36 5.63
C ILE A 102 6.08 -3.86 5.92
N TYR A 103 6.52 -3.00 4.99
CA TYR A 103 6.47 -1.57 5.19
C TYR A 103 5.05 -1.00 5.21
N SER A 104 4.11 -1.52 4.42
CA SER A 104 2.72 -1.05 4.46
C SER A 104 2.11 -1.23 5.85
N THR A 105 2.39 -2.36 6.52
CA THR A 105 1.92 -2.64 7.88
C THR A 105 2.71 -1.85 8.93
N TYR A 106 4.02 -1.76 8.78
CA TYR A 106 4.87 -1.01 9.71
C TYR A 106 4.50 0.48 9.73
N LEU A 107 4.41 1.11 8.56
CA LEU A 107 4.04 2.52 8.42
C LEU A 107 2.60 2.81 8.85
N TYR A 108 1.70 1.83 8.71
CA TYR A 108 0.33 1.94 9.20
C TYR A 108 0.27 2.09 10.74
N LEU A 109 1.22 1.48 11.46
CA LEU A 109 1.33 1.53 12.92
C LEU A 109 1.92 2.84 13.47
N LEU A 110 2.43 3.72 12.60
CA LEU A 110 3.10 4.97 12.96
C LEU A 110 2.25 6.19 12.60
N PRO A 111 2.42 7.32 13.32
CA PRO A 111 2.04 8.62 12.78
C PRO A 111 2.68 8.85 11.41
N TYR A 112 1.95 9.49 10.49
CA TYR A 112 2.45 9.65 9.11
C TYR A 112 3.75 10.45 9.04
N GLU A 113 3.97 11.39 9.96
CA GLU A 113 5.19 12.21 10.02
C GLU A 113 6.44 11.33 10.23
N GLU A 114 6.37 10.38 11.17
CA GLU A 114 7.45 9.43 11.42
C GLU A 114 7.63 8.49 10.22
N GLY A 115 6.51 8.01 9.66
CA GLY A 115 6.52 7.15 8.48
C GLY A 115 7.12 7.84 7.25
N LEU A 116 6.82 9.12 7.04
CA LEU A 116 7.33 9.92 5.94
C LEU A 116 8.87 10.08 6.02
N ASP A 117 9.39 10.38 7.21
CA ASP A 117 10.84 10.47 7.44
C ASP A 117 11.53 9.12 7.14
N ILE A 118 10.95 8.00 7.59
CA ILE A 118 11.47 6.67 7.30
C ILE A 118 11.52 6.39 5.80
N VAL A 119 10.43 6.65 5.06
CA VAL A 119 10.34 6.36 3.63
C VAL A 119 11.30 7.24 2.84
N ASN A 120 11.35 8.55 3.12
CA ASN A 120 12.23 9.48 2.43
C ASN A 120 13.73 9.18 2.65
N ASN A 121 14.08 8.41 3.69
CA ASN A 121 15.43 7.94 3.97
C ASN A 121 15.66 6.45 3.63
N THR A 122 14.70 5.79 2.94
CA THR A 122 14.81 4.37 2.57
C THR A 122 14.74 4.18 1.06
N ASP A 123 15.77 3.56 0.49
CA ASP A 123 15.83 3.32 -0.96
C ASP A 123 14.76 2.33 -1.44
N ASN A 124 14.26 2.56 -2.66
CA ASN A 124 13.37 1.66 -3.40
C ASN A 124 11.99 1.41 -2.74
N ILE A 125 11.56 2.30 -1.87
CA ILE A 125 10.19 2.35 -1.38
C ILE A 125 9.63 3.76 -1.52
N GLU A 126 8.35 3.83 -1.90
CA GLU A 126 7.55 5.04 -1.87
C GLU A 126 6.21 4.72 -1.24
N ALA A 127 5.60 5.71 -0.59
CA ALA A 127 4.36 5.48 0.10
C ALA A 127 3.35 6.62 -0.04
N ILE A 128 2.08 6.27 0.08
CA ILE A 128 0.97 7.21 0.19
C ILE A 128 0.11 6.81 1.39
N TRP A 129 -0.15 7.77 2.27
CA TRP A 129 -0.99 7.65 3.45
C TRP A 129 -2.35 8.28 3.19
N TYR A 130 -3.40 7.56 3.48
CA TYR A 130 -4.75 8.09 3.59
C TYR A 130 -5.09 8.21 5.08
N VAL A 131 -4.92 9.39 5.64
CA VAL A 131 -5.30 9.69 7.03
C VAL A 131 -6.81 9.92 7.08
N ASP A 132 -7.30 10.83 6.25
CA ASP A 132 -8.70 11.08 5.96
C ASP A 132 -8.84 11.68 4.54
N LYS A 133 -10.08 11.98 4.10
CA LYS A 133 -10.38 12.49 2.75
C LYS A 133 -9.70 13.83 2.41
N ASP A 134 -9.35 14.63 3.42
CA ASP A 134 -8.74 15.95 3.25
C ASP A 134 -7.21 15.90 3.52
N ASN A 135 -6.73 14.77 4.05
CA ASN A 135 -5.33 14.55 4.44
C ASN A 135 -4.77 13.29 3.77
N ILE A 136 -4.27 13.46 2.56
CA ILE A 136 -3.57 12.44 1.79
C ILE A 136 -2.11 12.88 1.65
N ILE A 137 -1.19 12.10 2.21
CA ILE A 137 0.23 12.43 2.29
C ILE A 137 1.01 11.49 1.37
N LYS A 138 2.04 11.98 0.71
CA LYS A 138 2.91 11.21 -0.20
C LYS A 138 4.36 11.41 0.18
N SER A 139 5.18 10.39 0.01
CA SER A 139 6.63 10.52 0.07
C SER A 139 7.18 11.39 -1.07
N ASP A 140 8.38 11.94 -0.89
CA ASP A 140 8.96 12.92 -1.81
C ASP A 140 9.20 12.37 -3.23
N GLY A 141 9.50 11.08 -3.33
CA GLY A 141 9.72 10.37 -4.59
C GLY A 141 8.46 9.76 -5.23
N PHE A 142 7.27 9.98 -4.67
CA PHE A 142 6.02 9.39 -5.15
C PHE A 142 5.56 10.02 -6.48
N ASN A 143 5.98 9.43 -7.61
CA ASN A 143 5.75 9.93 -8.99
C ASN A 143 4.96 8.93 -9.87
N TYR A 144 3.92 8.30 -9.34
CA TYR A 144 3.23 7.20 -10.00
C TYR A 144 1.83 7.55 -10.54
N GLU A 145 1.40 8.78 -10.44
CA GLU A 145 0.09 9.27 -10.92
C GLU A 145 0.03 9.52 -12.43
#